data_0a0baf05818d4c87729f2151f72b2f1b
#
_entry.id   0a0baf05818d4c87729f2151f72b2f1b
#
_cell.length_a   1.000
_cell.length_b   1.000
_cell.length_c   1.000
_cell.angle_alpha   90.00
_cell.angle_beta   90.00
_cell.angle_gamma   90.00
#
_symmetry.space_group_name_H-M   'P 1'
#
loop_
_entity.id
_entity.type
_entity.pdbx_description
1 polymer ?
#
loop_
_entity_poly.entity_id
_entity_poly.type
_entity_poly.pdbx_seq_one_letter_code
_entity_poly.pdbx_strand_id
1 'polypeptide(L)'
;AWENMEEEDVKAAARLATAELLMTGCTTSMDFMYFFPHGKHDLMDAEFEAVKELGLRFHGFRGCMPVMEGNLPAEMKERLGIDAGSLVESYDDILDSCDRTFQKYHDDSRFSMSRVGVGPTTVVFENPEFMKELKKMADNRGGLCHTHLHPRPDEIKKCGELYNCRPHQWLEEIGWIDKNVSFAHISRHNAEELDIV
;
A
#
# COMPACT_ATOMS: atom_id res chain seq x y z
N ALA A 1 14.69 -10.32 6.13
CA ALA A 1 15.00 -8.93 6.45
C ALA A 1 13.77 -8.24 7.03
N TRP A 2 12.64 -8.23 6.34
CA TRP A 2 11.42 -7.49 6.76
C TRP A 2 10.75 -8.03 8.03
N GLU A 3 10.79 -9.34 8.28
CA GLU A 3 10.23 -9.94 9.50
C GLU A 3 10.85 -9.44 10.82
N ASN A 4 12.06 -8.89 10.73
CA ASN A 4 12.81 -8.35 11.87
C ASN A 4 12.85 -6.82 11.91
N MET A 5 12.00 -6.16 11.11
CA MET A 5 11.94 -4.71 11.07
C MET A 5 11.35 -4.15 12.36
N GLU A 6 12.03 -3.19 12.94
CA GLU A 6 11.64 -2.49 14.16
C GLU A 6 11.34 -1.01 13.88
N GLU A 7 10.70 -0.35 14.81
CA GLU A 7 10.34 1.08 14.74
C GLU A 7 11.57 1.97 14.46
N GLU A 8 12.69 1.71 15.12
CA GLU A 8 13.92 2.47 14.94
C GLU A 8 14.51 2.32 13.54
N ASP A 9 14.35 1.16 12.89
CA ASP A 9 14.80 0.94 11.52
C ASP A 9 13.99 1.80 10.54
N VAL A 10 12.66 1.80 10.68
CA VAL A 10 11.77 2.64 9.87
C VAL A 10 12.06 4.11 10.10
N LYS A 11 12.22 4.53 11.35
CA LYS A 11 12.52 5.92 11.70
C LYS A 11 13.85 6.39 11.12
N ALA A 12 14.87 5.56 11.18
CA ALA A 12 16.18 5.86 10.59
C ALA A 12 16.11 5.96 9.06
N ALA A 13 15.45 5.00 8.41
CA ALA A 13 15.27 4.99 6.96
C ALA A 13 14.46 6.19 6.47
N ALA A 14 13.33 6.49 7.12
CA ALA A 14 12.46 7.61 6.76
C ALA A 14 13.18 8.97 6.96
N ARG A 15 13.95 9.14 8.02
CA ARG A 15 14.78 10.35 8.23
C ARG A 15 15.81 10.53 7.12
N LEU A 16 16.54 9.47 6.79
CA LEU A 16 17.54 9.52 5.73
C LEU A 16 16.93 9.87 4.39
N ALA A 17 15.90 9.13 3.96
CA ALA A 17 15.20 9.37 2.70
C ALA A 17 14.60 10.78 2.62
N THR A 18 13.96 11.25 3.69
CA THR A 18 13.39 12.59 3.77
C THR A 18 14.47 13.67 3.67
N ALA A 19 15.59 13.50 4.36
CA ALA A 19 16.71 14.46 4.29
C ALA A 19 17.29 14.54 2.88
N GLU A 20 17.51 13.40 2.23
CA GLU A 20 18.00 13.35 0.83
C GLU A 20 17.02 14.03 -0.12
N LEU A 21 15.71 13.76 -0.01
CA LEU A 21 14.69 14.41 -0.81
C LEU A 21 14.70 15.94 -0.64
N LEU A 22 14.72 16.43 0.59
CA LEU A 22 14.79 17.86 0.89
C LEU A 22 16.04 18.53 0.31
N MET A 23 17.19 17.86 0.37
CA MET A 23 18.44 18.35 -0.20
C MET A 23 18.40 18.48 -1.73
N THR A 24 17.55 17.72 -2.40
CA THR A 24 17.33 17.85 -3.85
C THR A 24 16.27 18.89 -4.23
N GLY A 25 15.66 19.55 -3.23
CA GLY A 25 14.58 20.52 -3.42
C GLY A 25 13.18 19.91 -3.49
N CYS A 26 13.03 18.63 -3.17
CA CYS A 26 11.73 17.99 -3.07
C CYS A 26 10.99 18.53 -1.85
N THR A 27 9.74 18.99 -2.03
CA THR A 27 8.92 19.56 -0.96
C THR A 27 7.71 18.72 -0.61
N THR A 28 7.44 17.68 -1.40
CA THR A 28 6.31 16.78 -1.19
C THR A 28 6.70 15.38 -1.64
N SER A 29 6.45 14.40 -0.80
CA SER A 29 6.68 12.99 -1.12
C SER A 29 5.48 12.14 -0.72
N MET A 30 5.42 10.94 -1.30
CA MET A 30 4.55 9.86 -0.87
C MET A 30 5.39 8.61 -0.62
N ASP A 31 4.94 7.79 0.30
CA ASP A 31 5.47 6.44 0.50
C ASP A 31 4.35 5.43 0.62
N PHE A 32 4.60 4.20 0.20
CA PHE A 32 3.66 3.10 0.26
C PHE A 32 4.25 1.96 1.09
N MET A 33 4.09 2.07 2.40
CA MET A 33 4.55 1.07 3.35
C MET A 33 3.52 -0.04 3.50
N TYR A 34 3.89 -1.29 3.22
CA TYR A 34 2.97 -2.44 3.24
C TYR A 34 3.51 -3.67 3.98
N PHE A 35 4.59 -3.53 4.72
CA PHE A 35 5.18 -4.57 5.54
C PHE A 35 5.00 -4.24 7.02
N PHE A 36 4.19 -5.02 7.72
CA PHE A 36 3.91 -4.89 9.15
C PHE A 36 4.16 -6.22 9.85
N PRO A 37 5.43 -6.64 10.00
CA PRO A 37 5.77 -7.95 10.56
C PRO A 37 5.17 -8.12 11.95
N HIS A 38 4.58 -9.28 12.18
CA HIS A 38 3.94 -9.63 13.45
C HIS A 38 2.87 -8.62 13.93
N GLY A 39 2.22 -7.89 13.00
CA GLY A 39 1.22 -6.88 13.33
C GLY A 39 1.77 -5.62 13.99
N LYS A 40 3.03 -5.27 13.74
CA LYS A 40 3.65 -4.03 14.25
C LYS A 40 3.12 -2.79 13.53
N HIS A 41 1.91 -2.39 13.85
CA HIS A 41 1.23 -1.26 13.20
C HIS A 41 1.83 0.11 13.56
N ASP A 42 2.62 0.22 14.61
CA ASP A 42 3.37 1.38 15.06
C ASP A 42 4.53 1.77 14.12
N LEU A 43 4.95 0.86 13.24
CA LEU A 43 5.92 1.19 12.19
C LEU A 43 5.45 2.35 11.30
N MET A 44 4.15 2.46 11.04
CA MET A 44 3.58 3.60 10.32
C MET A 44 3.70 4.90 11.12
N ASP A 45 3.57 4.83 12.42
CA ASP A 45 3.77 5.97 13.33
C ASP A 45 5.21 6.49 13.25
N ALA A 46 6.18 5.58 13.26
CA ALA A 46 7.61 5.91 13.16
C ALA A 46 7.94 6.67 11.87
N GLU A 47 7.35 6.27 10.75
CA GLU A 47 7.53 6.93 9.47
C GLU A 47 6.94 8.35 9.48
N PHE A 48 5.66 8.52 9.86
CA PHE A 48 5.02 9.83 9.93
C PHE A 48 5.76 10.80 10.85
N GLU A 49 6.19 10.33 12.02
CA GLU A 49 6.92 11.16 12.96
C GLU A 49 8.28 11.60 12.42
N ALA A 50 9.03 10.68 11.79
CA ALA A 50 10.31 10.98 11.19
C ALA A 50 10.23 12.03 10.07
N VAL A 51 9.24 11.89 9.19
CA VAL A 51 9.02 12.85 8.10
C VAL A 51 8.57 14.22 8.64
N LYS A 52 7.70 14.22 9.66
CA LYS A 52 7.23 15.45 10.32
C LYS A 52 8.37 16.22 11.00
N GLU A 53 9.32 15.51 11.64
CA GLU A 53 10.49 16.14 12.25
C GLU A 53 11.30 16.98 11.26
N LEU A 54 11.40 16.53 10.02
CA LEU A 54 12.18 17.20 8.97
C LEU A 54 11.36 18.20 8.14
N GLY A 55 10.04 18.20 8.29
CA GLY A 55 9.15 19.20 7.69
C GLY A 55 8.88 19.02 6.20
N LEU A 56 8.93 17.80 5.67
CA LEU A 56 8.47 17.46 4.32
C LEU A 56 6.95 17.27 4.31
N ARG A 57 6.27 17.78 3.27
CA ARG A 57 4.86 17.40 3.05
C ARG A 57 4.78 15.95 2.66
N PHE A 58 3.96 15.19 3.38
CA PHE A 58 3.94 13.75 3.27
C PHE A 58 2.54 13.19 3.05
N HIS A 59 2.42 12.28 2.10
CA HIS A 59 1.27 11.45 1.90
C HIS A 59 1.68 9.98 2.15
N GLY A 60 1.52 9.53 3.38
CA GLY A 60 1.84 8.16 3.76
C GLY A 60 0.68 7.23 3.45
N PHE A 61 0.95 6.17 2.68
CA PHE A 61 -0.03 5.13 2.42
C PHE A 61 0.20 3.96 3.35
N ARG A 62 -0.79 3.70 4.22
CA ARG A 62 -0.85 2.47 5.00
C ARG A 62 -1.24 1.34 4.02
N GLY A 63 -0.21 0.79 3.40
CA GLY A 63 -0.34 -0.38 2.54
C GLY A 63 -0.63 -1.64 3.34
N CYS A 64 -0.98 -2.74 2.66
CA CYS A 64 -1.22 -4.01 3.31
C CYS A 64 -0.93 -5.19 2.40
N MET A 65 -0.69 -6.35 3.01
CA MET A 65 -0.45 -7.61 2.33
C MET A 65 -1.24 -8.74 3.03
N PRO A 66 -2.58 -8.76 2.87
CA PRO A 66 -3.42 -9.79 3.51
C PRO A 66 -3.21 -11.17 2.92
N VAL A 67 -2.68 -11.24 1.70
CA VAL A 67 -2.31 -12.49 1.05
C VAL A 67 -0.85 -12.38 0.59
N MET A 68 -0.02 -13.35 0.97
CA MET A 68 1.37 -13.34 0.53
C MET A 68 1.47 -13.58 -0.97
N GLU A 69 2.00 -12.61 -1.67
CA GLU A 69 2.33 -12.73 -3.08
C GLU A 69 3.51 -13.69 -3.28
N GLY A 70 3.25 -14.66 -4.13
CA GLY A 70 4.26 -15.62 -4.54
C GLY A 70 4.43 -16.77 -3.56
N ASN A 71 4.19 -17.98 -4.05
CA ASN A 71 4.53 -19.20 -3.36
C ASN A 71 6.06 -19.36 -3.38
N LEU A 72 6.74 -18.82 -2.38
CA LEU A 72 8.08 -19.31 -2.08
C LEU A 72 7.94 -20.81 -1.79
N PRO A 73 8.66 -21.67 -2.50
CA PRO A 73 8.65 -23.11 -2.22
C PRO A 73 8.95 -23.35 -0.74
N ALA A 74 8.25 -24.29 -0.12
CA ALA A 74 8.44 -24.63 1.30
C ALA A 74 9.91 -24.85 1.66
N GLU A 75 10.65 -25.53 0.77
CA GLU A 75 12.09 -25.75 0.90
C GLU A 75 12.92 -24.46 0.92
N MET A 76 12.47 -23.43 0.19
CA MET A 76 13.15 -22.13 0.19
C MET A 76 12.85 -21.33 1.46
N LYS A 77 11.61 -21.41 1.97
CA LYS A 77 11.23 -20.80 3.25
C LYS A 77 12.07 -21.39 4.39
N GLU A 78 12.15 -22.72 4.45
CA GLU A 78 12.95 -23.43 5.45
C GLU A 78 14.44 -23.08 5.35
N ARG A 79 15.01 -23.09 4.15
CA ARG A 79 16.42 -22.77 3.92
C ARG A 79 16.79 -21.33 4.25
N LEU A 80 15.90 -20.39 4.07
CA LEU A 80 16.10 -18.97 4.36
C LEU A 80 15.66 -18.59 5.77
N GLY A 81 15.01 -19.49 6.49
CA GLY A 81 14.47 -19.22 7.82
C GLY A 81 13.39 -18.11 7.80
N ILE A 82 12.65 -18.02 6.69
CA ILE A 82 11.63 -16.96 6.54
C ILE A 82 10.30 -17.48 7.11
N ASP A 83 9.80 -16.78 8.12
CA ASP A 83 8.39 -16.90 8.55
C ASP A 83 7.52 -16.00 7.67
N ALA A 84 7.05 -16.57 6.57
CA ALA A 84 6.18 -15.85 5.64
C ALA A 84 4.83 -15.44 6.27
N GLY A 85 4.37 -16.19 7.28
CA GLY A 85 3.15 -15.87 8.02
C GLY A 85 3.26 -14.59 8.84
N SER A 86 4.47 -14.22 9.25
CA SER A 86 4.69 -13.00 10.03
C SER A 86 4.43 -11.69 9.27
N LEU A 87 4.36 -11.75 7.93
CA LEU A 87 4.14 -10.58 7.06
C LEU A 87 2.69 -10.45 6.59
N VAL A 88 1.86 -11.46 6.86
CA VAL A 88 0.45 -11.48 6.45
C VAL A 88 -0.41 -10.97 7.61
N GLU A 89 -1.31 -10.07 7.30
CA GLU A 89 -2.24 -9.48 8.25
C GLU A 89 -3.67 -9.98 7.98
N SER A 90 -4.51 -10.05 9.01
CA SER A 90 -5.94 -10.27 8.80
C SER A 90 -6.63 -9.03 8.24
N TYR A 91 -7.73 -9.20 7.53
CA TYR A 91 -8.50 -8.06 7.00
C TYR A 91 -8.99 -7.12 8.11
N ASP A 92 -9.43 -7.67 9.24
CA ASP A 92 -9.90 -6.87 10.38
C ASP A 92 -8.75 -6.03 10.98
N ASP A 93 -7.58 -6.64 11.22
CA ASP A 93 -6.41 -5.91 11.72
C ASP A 93 -5.96 -4.80 10.77
N ILE A 94 -6.01 -5.05 9.46
CA ILE A 94 -5.69 -4.04 8.44
C ILE A 94 -6.67 -2.88 8.52
N LEU A 95 -7.97 -3.14 8.53
CA LEU A 95 -8.99 -2.09 8.58
C LEU A 95 -8.87 -1.26 9.86
N ASP A 96 -8.68 -1.89 11.01
CA ASP A 96 -8.48 -1.21 12.30
C ASP A 96 -7.21 -0.35 12.29
N SER A 97 -6.11 -0.87 11.74
CA SER A 97 -4.86 -0.14 11.62
C SER A 97 -4.96 1.05 10.66
N CYS A 98 -5.65 0.88 9.51
CA CYS A 98 -5.91 1.96 8.57
C CYS A 98 -6.74 3.07 9.22
N ASP A 99 -7.83 2.70 9.92
CA ASP A 99 -8.70 3.67 10.61
C ASP A 99 -7.93 4.46 11.67
N ARG A 100 -7.11 3.78 12.48
CA ARG A 100 -6.24 4.41 13.47
C ARG A 100 -5.25 5.38 12.83
N THR A 101 -4.63 5.00 11.71
CA THR A 101 -3.67 5.85 10.99
C THR A 101 -4.35 7.11 10.45
N PHE A 102 -5.56 6.97 9.89
CA PHE A 102 -6.36 8.13 9.48
C PHE A 102 -6.69 9.05 10.65
N GLN A 103 -7.14 8.51 11.76
CA GLN A 103 -7.47 9.32 12.96
C GLN A 103 -6.29 10.11 13.49
N LYS A 104 -5.09 9.53 13.42
CA LYS A 104 -3.89 10.11 14.03
C LYS A 104 -3.18 11.12 13.13
N TYR A 105 -3.13 10.88 11.83
CA TYR A 105 -2.24 11.61 10.93
C TYR A 105 -2.93 12.31 9.75
N HIS A 106 -4.19 11.99 9.44
CA HIS A 106 -4.82 12.57 8.27
C HIS A 106 -5.35 13.97 8.54
N ASP A 107 -4.95 14.90 7.67
CA ASP A 107 -5.49 16.26 7.61
C ASP A 107 -5.91 16.52 6.16
N ASP A 108 -7.22 16.60 5.90
CA ASP A 108 -7.79 16.83 4.58
C ASP A 108 -7.85 18.31 4.18
N SER A 109 -7.39 19.21 5.04
CA SER A 109 -7.36 20.63 4.76
C SER A 109 -6.45 20.95 3.56
N ARG A 110 -6.78 22.05 2.89
CA ARG A 110 -5.98 22.52 1.75
C ARG A 110 -4.56 22.86 2.21
N PHE A 111 -3.56 22.31 1.51
CA PHE A 111 -2.13 22.48 1.81
C PHE A 111 -1.64 21.82 3.10
N SER A 112 -2.38 20.85 3.64
CA SER A 112 -1.94 20.09 4.80
C SER A 112 -0.54 19.49 4.57
N MET A 113 0.19 19.32 5.66
CA MET A 113 1.52 18.71 5.63
C MET A 113 1.49 17.19 5.77
N SER A 114 0.34 16.63 6.15
CA SER A 114 0.19 15.20 6.43
C SER A 114 -1.13 14.68 5.87
N ARG A 115 -1.04 13.70 5.00
CA ARG A 115 -2.20 12.98 4.47
C ARG A 115 -1.98 11.49 4.57
N VAL A 116 -3.07 10.76 4.74
CA VAL A 116 -3.07 9.30 4.79
C VAL A 116 -3.79 8.77 3.55
N GLY A 117 -3.24 7.73 2.99
CA GLY A 117 -3.87 6.87 2.01
C GLY A 117 -3.80 5.41 2.43
N VAL A 118 -4.49 4.55 1.71
CA VAL A 118 -4.53 3.10 1.98
C VAL A 118 -4.51 2.31 0.68
N GLY A 119 -4.15 1.04 0.77
CA GLY A 119 -4.26 0.13 -0.37
C GLY A 119 -3.50 -1.18 -0.20
N PRO A 120 -3.93 -2.25 -0.87
CA PRO A 120 -3.20 -3.50 -0.86
C PRO A 120 -2.00 -3.43 -1.81
N THR A 121 -1.00 -4.25 -1.54
CA THR A 121 0.20 -4.41 -2.39
C THR A 121 -0.17 -4.81 -3.80
N THR A 122 -1.08 -5.77 -3.94
CA THR A 122 -1.59 -6.27 -5.21
C THR A 122 -3.11 -6.32 -5.19
N VAL A 123 -3.71 -6.29 -6.37
CA VAL A 123 -5.18 -6.27 -6.49
C VAL A 123 -5.78 -7.63 -6.88
N VAL A 124 -5.04 -8.45 -7.60
CA VAL A 124 -5.61 -9.63 -8.27
C VAL A 124 -6.01 -10.75 -7.32
N PHE A 125 -5.34 -10.84 -6.17
CA PHE A 125 -5.56 -11.92 -5.19
C PHE A 125 -6.42 -11.49 -3.99
N GLU A 126 -6.84 -10.24 -3.98
CA GLU A 126 -7.57 -9.68 -2.86
C GLU A 126 -9.08 -10.00 -2.90
N ASN A 127 -9.68 -10.05 -1.73
CA ASN A 127 -11.12 -10.18 -1.61
C ASN A 127 -11.82 -8.90 -2.10
N PRO A 128 -12.75 -8.98 -3.07
CA PRO A 128 -13.45 -7.81 -3.60
C PRO A 128 -14.18 -6.97 -2.55
N GLU A 129 -14.77 -7.59 -1.55
CA GLU A 129 -15.47 -6.87 -0.48
C GLU A 129 -14.48 -6.10 0.42
N PHE A 130 -13.35 -6.69 0.76
CA PHE A 130 -12.27 -6.00 1.47
C PHE A 130 -11.77 -4.78 0.68
N MET A 131 -11.55 -4.93 -0.63
CA MET A 131 -11.14 -3.85 -1.51
C MET A 131 -12.16 -2.69 -1.49
N LYS A 132 -13.45 -3.01 -1.55
CA LYS A 132 -14.53 -2.00 -1.48
C LYS A 132 -14.60 -1.32 -0.12
N GLU A 133 -14.41 -2.06 0.97
CA GLU A 133 -14.41 -1.49 2.33
C GLU A 133 -13.23 -0.55 2.52
N LEU A 134 -12.04 -0.94 2.06
CA LEU A 134 -10.85 -0.12 2.13
C LEU A 134 -11.01 1.20 1.35
N LYS A 135 -11.55 1.12 0.11
CA LYS A 135 -11.86 2.30 -0.69
C LYS A 135 -12.90 3.19 -0.02
N LYS A 136 -13.99 2.62 0.49
CA LYS A 136 -15.03 3.35 1.21
C LYS A 136 -14.49 4.07 2.45
N MET A 137 -13.57 3.45 3.18
CA MET A 137 -12.92 4.07 4.32
C MET A 137 -12.11 5.30 3.88
N ALA A 138 -11.30 5.18 2.82
CA ALA A 138 -10.53 6.28 2.28
C ALA A 138 -11.44 7.43 1.80
N ASP A 139 -12.47 7.14 1.02
CA ASP A 139 -13.42 8.13 0.50
C ASP A 139 -14.12 8.90 1.62
N ASN A 140 -14.58 8.22 2.67
CA ASN A 140 -15.26 8.83 3.81
C ASN A 140 -14.36 9.79 4.62
N ARG A 141 -13.06 9.64 4.49
CA ARG A 141 -12.07 10.44 5.21
C ARG A 141 -11.33 11.43 4.32
N GLY A 142 -11.69 11.54 3.04
CA GLY A 142 -10.99 12.40 2.08
C GLY A 142 -9.56 11.96 1.76
N GLY A 143 -9.27 10.67 1.99
CA GLY A 143 -8.00 10.05 1.68
C GLY A 143 -7.91 9.53 0.25
N LEU A 144 -6.75 8.98 -0.11
CA LEU A 144 -6.51 8.34 -1.40
C LEU A 144 -6.32 6.83 -1.24
N CYS A 145 -6.53 6.11 -2.33
CA CYS A 145 -6.08 4.73 -2.46
C CYS A 145 -4.85 4.63 -3.36
N HIS A 146 -4.01 3.65 -3.09
CA HIS A 146 -2.84 3.34 -3.92
C HIS A 146 -2.62 1.84 -3.99
N THR A 147 -2.17 1.35 -5.14
CA THR A 147 -1.80 -0.05 -5.31
C THR A 147 -0.87 -0.23 -6.49
N HIS A 148 -0.22 -1.38 -6.57
CA HIS A 148 0.53 -1.74 -7.76
C HIS A 148 -0.42 -2.21 -8.87
N LEU A 149 -0.19 -1.72 -10.08
CA LEU A 149 -0.85 -2.19 -11.29
C LEU A 149 0.20 -2.54 -12.34
N HIS A 150 0.79 -3.70 -12.16
CA HIS A 150 1.80 -4.28 -13.04
C HIS A 150 1.42 -5.74 -13.35
N PRO A 151 0.37 -5.94 -14.16
CA PRO A 151 -0.17 -7.28 -14.37
C PRO A 151 0.87 -8.21 -15.02
N ARG A 152 1.41 -9.12 -14.23
CA ARG A 152 2.26 -10.21 -14.71
C ARG A 152 1.40 -11.23 -15.48
N PRO A 153 1.98 -12.05 -16.35
CA PRO A 153 1.23 -13.07 -17.08
C PRO A 153 0.43 -14.02 -16.18
N ASP A 154 0.97 -14.36 -15.01
CA ASP A 154 0.30 -15.19 -14.01
C ASP A 154 -0.88 -14.47 -13.34
N GLU A 155 -0.77 -13.18 -13.07
CA GLU A 155 -1.85 -12.36 -12.54
C GLU A 155 -2.97 -12.17 -13.56
N ILE A 156 -2.64 -11.90 -14.82
CA ILE A 156 -3.61 -11.80 -15.91
C ILE A 156 -4.39 -13.12 -16.05
N LYS A 157 -3.66 -14.25 -16.04
CA LYS A 157 -4.27 -15.57 -16.11
C LYS A 157 -5.20 -15.79 -14.91
N LYS A 158 -4.71 -15.51 -13.70
CA LYS A 158 -5.47 -15.72 -12.47
C LYS A 158 -6.73 -14.83 -12.41
N CYS A 159 -6.62 -13.58 -12.81
CA CYS A 159 -7.77 -12.67 -12.91
C CYS A 159 -8.81 -13.20 -13.90
N GLY A 160 -8.38 -13.70 -15.07
CA GLY A 160 -9.25 -14.34 -16.03
C GLY A 160 -9.93 -15.59 -15.48
N GLU A 161 -9.26 -16.41 -14.68
CA GLU A 161 -9.83 -17.60 -14.03
C GLU A 161 -10.85 -17.26 -12.94
N LEU A 162 -10.59 -16.21 -12.15
CA LEU A 162 -11.44 -15.82 -11.01
C LEU A 162 -12.62 -14.94 -11.42
N TYR A 163 -12.39 -13.97 -12.32
CA TYR A 163 -13.32 -12.89 -12.61
C TYR A 163 -13.71 -12.81 -14.08
N ASN A 164 -13.16 -13.67 -14.93
CA ASN A 164 -13.39 -13.69 -16.39
C ASN A 164 -13.10 -12.34 -17.09
N CYS A 165 -12.16 -11.58 -16.55
CA CYS A 165 -11.73 -10.29 -17.08
C CYS A 165 -10.22 -10.05 -16.84
N ARG A 166 -9.71 -8.94 -17.32
CA ARG A 166 -8.34 -8.50 -17.05
C ARG A 166 -8.29 -7.63 -15.77
N PRO A 167 -7.12 -7.45 -15.12
CA PRO A 167 -7.01 -6.74 -13.84
C PRO A 167 -7.61 -5.35 -13.81
N HIS A 168 -7.43 -4.52 -14.85
CA HIS A 168 -7.99 -3.17 -14.91
C HIS A 168 -9.51 -3.17 -15.06
N GLN A 169 -10.10 -4.11 -15.83
CA GLN A 169 -11.54 -4.25 -15.94
C GLN A 169 -12.15 -4.67 -14.58
N TRP A 170 -11.49 -5.59 -13.90
CA TRP A 170 -11.89 -5.97 -12.55
C TRP A 170 -11.82 -4.79 -11.56
N LEU A 171 -10.77 -3.96 -11.63
CA LEU A 171 -10.67 -2.75 -10.81
C LEU A 171 -11.80 -1.76 -11.11
N GLU A 172 -12.18 -1.61 -12.38
CA GLU A 172 -13.33 -0.80 -12.78
C GLU A 172 -14.63 -1.33 -12.18
N GLU A 173 -14.88 -2.64 -12.26
CA GLU A 173 -16.08 -3.30 -11.70
C GLU A 173 -16.21 -3.12 -10.18
N ILE A 174 -15.12 -3.12 -9.44
CA ILE A 174 -15.13 -2.92 -7.98
C ILE A 174 -15.00 -1.46 -7.55
N GLY A 175 -14.98 -0.51 -8.50
CA GLY A 175 -14.94 0.93 -8.24
C GLY A 175 -13.56 1.48 -7.86
N TRP A 176 -12.48 0.80 -8.23
CA TRP A 176 -11.11 1.26 -7.97
C TRP A 176 -10.52 2.10 -9.11
N ILE A 177 -11.19 2.24 -10.23
CA ILE A 177 -10.85 3.22 -11.26
C ILE A 177 -11.57 4.53 -10.92
N ASP A 178 -10.91 5.40 -10.20
CA ASP A 178 -11.48 6.65 -9.68
C ASP A 178 -10.36 7.69 -9.50
N LYS A 179 -10.74 8.98 -9.54
CA LYS A 179 -9.85 10.14 -9.34
C LYS A 179 -9.08 10.12 -8.01
N ASN A 180 -9.56 9.38 -7.02
CA ASN A 180 -8.96 9.23 -5.70
C ASN A 180 -8.10 7.97 -5.59
N VAL A 181 -7.80 7.30 -6.69
CA VAL A 181 -6.94 6.12 -6.75
C VAL A 181 -5.73 6.40 -7.61
N SER A 182 -4.57 5.99 -7.15
CA SER A 182 -3.32 6.05 -7.91
C SER A 182 -2.72 4.65 -8.06
N PHE A 183 -2.01 4.44 -9.15
CA PHE A 183 -1.42 3.15 -9.47
C PHE A 183 0.08 3.28 -9.69
N ALA A 184 0.84 2.36 -9.09
CA ALA A 184 2.26 2.23 -9.37
C ALA A 184 2.49 1.38 -10.62
N HIS A 185 3.54 1.72 -11.36
CA HIS A 185 4.06 1.08 -12.56
C HIS A 185 3.23 1.31 -13.83
N ILE A 186 1.96 1.00 -13.87
CA ILE A 186 1.08 1.04 -15.04
C ILE A 186 1.82 0.50 -16.28
N SER A 187 2.32 -0.72 -16.20
CA SER A 187 3.11 -1.35 -17.26
C SER A 187 2.42 -2.61 -17.79
N ARG A 188 2.78 -3.01 -19.02
CA ARG A 188 2.18 -4.15 -19.74
C ARG A 188 0.71 -4.00 -20.05
N HIS A 189 0.23 -2.78 -20.19
CA HIS A 189 -1.12 -2.47 -20.66
C HIS A 189 -1.14 -2.36 -22.18
N ASN A 190 -2.29 -2.69 -22.78
CA ASN A 190 -2.59 -2.34 -24.16
C ASN A 190 -3.22 -0.92 -24.24
N ALA A 191 -3.49 -0.42 -25.44
CA ALA A 191 -4.04 0.93 -25.60
C ALA A 191 -5.43 1.08 -24.98
N GLU A 192 -6.29 0.06 -25.11
CA GLU A 192 -7.65 0.09 -24.55
C GLU A 192 -7.63 0.15 -23.01
N GLU A 193 -6.68 -0.53 -22.39
CA GLU A 193 -6.50 -0.54 -20.95
C GLU A 193 -6.00 0.81 -20.42
N LEU A 194 -5.15 1.50 -21.18
CA LEU A 194 -4.65 2.83 -20.81
C LEU A 194 -5.73 3.92 -20.93
N ASP A 195 -6.74 3.70 -21.76
CA ASP A 195 -7.89 4.62 -21.90
C ASP A 195 -8.86 4.52 -20.68
N ILE A 196 -8.74 3.47 -19.87
CA ILE A 196 -9.57 3.23 -18.66
C ILE A 196 -8.91 3.82 -17.41
N VAL A 197 -7.60 3.81 -17.33
CA VAL A 197 -6.80 4.26 -16.19
C VAL A 197 -6.34 5.71 -16.35
#